data_afd86e3d95763a904abc872bb1064038
#
_entry.id   afd86e3d95763a904abc872bb1064038
#
_cell.length_a   1.000
_cell.length_b   1.000
_cell.length_c   1.000
_cell.angle_alpha   90.00
_cell.angle_beta   90.00
_cell.angle_gamma   90.00
#
_symmetry.space_group_name_H-M   'P 1'
#
loop_
_entity.id
_entity.type
_entity.pdbx_description
1 polymer ?
#
loop_
_entity_poly.entity_id
_entity_poly.type
_entity_poly.pdbx_seq_one_letter_code
_entity_poly.pdbx_strand_id
1 'polypeptide(L)'
;AGLARAGFIASFFSRPILIGYLNGIGLSLIAGQLSKVVGFKIEGDGFILSLINFFQRLGEIHWVTLLIGLAALGLLVWLPRRYPRLPAALTVVALFMLLAGLFGLDRFGVAVLGPVPAGIPQLAWPHSNLEEMKSLLRDALGIATVSFCSAMLTARSFAARHGYAINANHEFLALGVSNLAAGASQGFAISGADSRTAVNDMVGGKSQLVGIIAALVIALCLLLFTVPMAWIPQAALGAVLLMAGWGLID
;
A
#
# COMPACT_ATOMS: atom_id res chain seq x y z
N ALA A 1 -23.19 7.90 -2.32
CA ALA A 1 -22.96 8.43 -0.96
C ALA A 1 -22.70 9.94 -1.02
N GLY A 2 -21.76 10.47 -1.84
CA GLY A 2 -21.53 11.91 -1.98
C GLY A 2 -22.76 12.71 -2.42
N LEU A 3 -23.47 12.22 -3.43
CA LEU A 3 -24.75 12.78 -3.89
C LEU A 3 -25.85 12.70 -2.82
N ALA A 4 -25.84 11.67 -1.98
CA ALA A 4 -26.76 11.50 -0.85
C ALA A 4 -26.36 12.31 0.40
N ARG A 5 -25.35 13.21 0.30
CA ARG A 5 -24.85 14.04 1.40
C ARG A 5 -24.43 13.24 2.64
N ALA A 6 -23.90 12.04 2.45
CA ALA A 6 -23.49 11.12 3.53
C ALA A 6 -22.15 11.50 4.19
N GLY A 7 -21.63 12.70 3.95
CA GLY A 7 -20.38 13.20 4.55
C GLY A 7 -20.40 13.28 6.09
N PHE A 8 -21.60 13.26 6.70
CA PHE A 8 -21.76 13.22 8.16
C PHE A 8 -21.21 11.92 8.77
N ILE A 9 -21.11 10.83 8.00
CA ILE A 9 -20.58 9.53 8.46
C ILE A 9 -19.18 9.70 9.05
N ALA A 10 -18.36 10.59 8.50
CA ALA A 10 -17.02 10.89 9.04
C ALA A 10 -17.03 11.40 10.50
N SER A 11 -18.18 11.89 10.98
CA SER A 11 -18.32 12.40 12.36
C SER A 11 -18.57 11.29 13.38
N PHE A 12 -18.98 10.10 12.94
CA PHE A 12 -19.26 8.95 13.81
C PHE A 12 -17.99 8.16 14.20
N PHE A 13 -16.94 8.27 13.37
CA PHE A 13 -15.69 7.58 13.69
C PHE A 13 -14.87 8.42 14.66
N SER A 14 -14.91 8.02 15.93
CA SER A 14 -14.04 8.62 16.94
C SER A 14 -12.58 8.24 16.67
N ARG A 15 -11.67 9.14 17.02
CA ARG A 15 -10.22 8.94 16.87
C ARG A 15 -9.72 7.62 17.49
N PRO A 16 -10.17 7.20 18.70
CA PRO A 16 -9.77 5.93 19.29
C PRO A 16 -10.18 4.70 18.49
N ILE A 17 -11.38 4.71 17.89
CA ILE A 17 -11.85 3.59 17.06
C ILE A 17 -10.95 3.44 15.81
N LEU A 18 -10.57 4.56 15.18
CA LEU A 18 -9.67 4.55 14.02
C LEU A 18 -8.27 4.06 14.39
N ILE A 19 -7.71 4.51 15.52
CA ILE A 19 -6.41 4.04 16.02
C ILE A 19 -6.46 2.53 16.24
N GLY A 20 -7.45 2.02 16.95
CA GLY A 20 -7.59 0.57 17.18
C GLY A 20 -7.71 -0.23 15.89
N TYR A 21 -8.46 0.27 14.93
CA TYR A 21 -8.60 -0.35 13.60
C TYR A 21 -7.27 -0.35 12.82
N LEU A 22 -6.55 0.77 12.79
CA LEU A 22 -5.26 0.88 12.11
C LEU A 22 -4.20 -0.03 12.75
N ASN A 23 -4.18 -0.11 14.08
CA ASN A 23 -3.29 -1.03 14.80
C ASN A 23 -3.60 -2.50 14.44
N GLY A 24 -4.87 -2.88 14.37
CA GLY A 24 -5.29 -4.22 13.94
C GLY A 24 -4.86 -4.53 12.51
N ILE A 25 -5.03 -3.58 11.59
CA ILE A 25 -4.53 -3.71 10.20
C ILE A 25 -3.01 -3.80 10.16
N GLY A 26 -2.31 -2.95 10.92
CA GLY A 26 -0.85 -2.97 10.99
C GLY A 26 -0.30 -4.33 11.41
N LEU A 27 -0.87 -4.92 12.47
CA LEU A 27 -0.51 -6.26 12.93
C LEU A 27 -0.81 -7.35 11.89
N SER A 28 -1.98 -7.29 11.26
CA SER A 28 -2.36 -8.24 10.20
C SER A 28 -1.46 -8.12 8.98
N LEU A 29 -1.09 -6.90 8.60
CA LEU A 29 -0.15 -6.64 7.51
C LEU A 29 1.23 -7.23 7.82
N ILE A 30 1.75 -7.01 9.03
CA ILE A 30 3.03 -7.56 9.49
C ILE A 30 3.00 -9.09 9.39
N ALA A 31 1.99 -9.74 9.97
CA ALA A 31 1.86 -11.20 9.92
C ALA A 31 1.83 -11.74 8.49
N GLY A 32 1.07 -11.09 7.61
CA GLY A 32 0.96 -11.47 6.19
C GLY A 32 2.26 -11.32 5.39
N GLN A 33 3.21 -10.49 5.83
CA GLN A 33 4.49 -10.32 5.13
C GLN A 33 5.62 -11.19 5.67
N LEU A 34 5.45 -11.82 6.83
CA LEU A 34 6.48 -12.70 7.41
C LEU A 34 6.88 -13.79 6.43
N SER A 35 5.92 -14.43 5.75
CA SER A 35 6.18 -15.48 4.75
C SER A 35 7.17 -15.05 3.66
N LYS A 36 7.08 -13.82 3.20
CA LYS A 36 7.96 -13.28 2.14
C LYS A 36 9.38 -13.04 2.64
N VAL A 37 9.52 -12.68 3.91
CA VAL A 37 10.83 -12.41 4.52
C VAL A 37 11.55 -13.70 4.92
N VAL A 38 10.82 -14.70 5.40
CA VAL A 38 11.44 -15.99 5.81
C VAL A 38 11.56 -17.00 4.68
N GLY A 39 10.83 -16.81 3.57
CA GLY A 39 10.94 -17.62 2.36
C GLY A 39 10.13 -18.91 2.34
N PHE A 40 9.26 -19.14 3.32
CA PHE A 40 8.30 -20.25 3.30
C PHE A 40 6.86 -19.76 3.45
N LYS A 41 5.89 -20.54 2.96
CA LYS A 41 4.47 -20.19 3.04
C LYS A 41 3.97 -20.38 4.47
N ILE A 42 3.41 -19.32 5.05
CA ILE A 42 2.70 -19.37 6.32
C ILE A 42 1.21 -19.54 6.01
N GLU A 43 0.65 -20.66 6.46
CA GLU A 43 -0.76 -21.01 6.28
C GLU A 43 -1.54 -20.59 7.53
N GLY A 44 -2.76 -20.07 7.35
CA GLY A 44 -3.66 -19.70 8.44
C GLY A 44 -4.43 -18.42 8.16
N ASP A 45 -5.74 -18.46 8.39
CA ASP A 45 -6.60 -17.30 8.30
C ASP A 45 -6.55 -16.50 9.60
N GLY A 46 -5.90 -15.34 9.57
CA GLY A 46 -5.80 -14.41 10.68
C GLY A 46 -4.44 -14.42 11.39
N PHE A 47 -4.22 -13.35 12.16
CA PHE A 47 -2.95 -13.04 12.81
C PHE A 47 -2.43 -14.17 13.71
N ILE A 48 -3.29 -14.73 14.58
CA ILE A 48 -2.89 -15.72 15.59
C ILE A 48 -2.47 -17.04 14.94
N LEU A 49 -3.26 -17.54 13.97
CA LEU A 49 -2.96 -18.80 13.29
C LEU A 49 -1.70 -18.68 12.43
N SER A 50 -1.51 -17.57 11.75
CA SER A 50 -0.28 -17.30 11.00
C SER A 50 0.94 -17.27 11.91
N LEU A 51 0.83 -16.72 13.11
CA LEU A 51 1.93 -16.68 14.08
C LEU A 51 2.27 -18.07 14.62
N ILE A 52 1.27 -18.88 14.96
CA ILE A 52 1.47 -20.27 15.40
C ILE A 52 2.15 -21.09 14.29
N ASN A 53 1.65 -21.00 13.06
CA ASN A 53 2.22 -21.72 11.91
C ASN A 53 3.66 -21.26 11.63
N PHE A 54 3.95 -19.97 11.76
CA PHE A 54 5.30 -19.45 11.67
C PHE A 54 6.27 -20.11 12.65
N PHE A 55 5.91 -20.20 13.94
CA PHE A 55 6.76 -20.83 14.95
C PHE A 55 6.94 -22.32 14.76
N GLN A 56 5.92 -23.02 14.26
CA GLN A 56 5.98 -24.46 13.99
C GLN A 56 6.92 -24.80 12.82
N ARG A 57 7.07 -23.89 11.87
CA ARG A 57 7.83 -24.11 10.63
C ARG A 57 9.15 -23.35 10.56
N LEU A 58 9.69 -22.92 11.69
CA LEU A 58 10.99 -22.23 11.76
C LEU A 58 12.15 -23.03 11.15
N GLY A 59 12.05 -24.35 11.09
CA GLY A 59 13.06 -25.21 10.45
C GLY A 59 13.10 -25.11 8.92
N GLU A 60 12.08 -24.51 8.28
CA GLU A 60 11.97 -24.36 6.83
C GLU A 60 12.49 -23.00 6.32
N ILE A 61 13.12 -22.22 7.18
CA ILE A 61 13.63 -20.88 6.84
C ILE A 61 14.63 -20.96 5.69
N HIS A 62 14.34 -20.20 4.62
CA HIS A 62 15.28 -20.03 3.52
C HIS A 62 16.28 -18.90 3.86
N TRP A 63 17.46 -19.26 4.30
CA TRP A 63 18.47 -18.34 4.86
C TRP A 63 18.82 -17.18 3.93
N VAL A 64 18.92 -17.42 2.60
CA VAL A 64 19.24 -16.37 1.63
C VAL A 64 18.12 -15.34 1.58
N THR A 65 16.86 -15.79 1.55
CA THR A 65 15.67 -14.92 1.57
C THR A 65 15.60 -14.11 2.86
N LEU A 66 15.85 -14.76 4.00
CA LEU A 66 15.88 -14.10 5.31
C LEU A 66 16.96 -13.01 5.37
N LEU A 67 18.18 -13.29 4.89
CA LEU A 67 19.26 -12.30 4.85
C LEU A 67 18.89 -11.09 3.99
N ILE A 68 18.27 -11.31 2.83
CA ILE A 68 17.78 -10.22 1.96
C ILE A 68 16.72 -9.40 2.70
N GLY A 69 15.75 -10.06 3.33
CA GLY A 69 14.68 -9.39 4.08
C GLY A 69 15.22 -8.56 5.25
N LEU A 70 16.13 -9.13 6.05
CA LEU A 70 16.75 -8.42 7.17
C LEU A 70 17.65 -7.27 6.70
N ALA A 71 18.42 -7.46 5.63
CA ALA A 71 19.24 -6.39 5.05
C ALA A 71 18.36 -5.26 4.51
N ALA A 72 17.25 -5.59 3.85
CA ALA A 72 16.28 -4.61 3.38
C ALA A 72 15.64 -3.84 4.55
N LEU A 73 15.21 -4.52 5.62
CA LEU A 73 14.71 -3.87 6.84
C LEU A 73 15.75 -2.97 7.48
N GLY A 74 16.97 -3.44 7.63
CA GLY A 74 18.08 -2.64 8.17
C GLY A 74 18.33 -1.37 7.36
N LEU A 75 18.32 -1.47 6.02
CA LEU A 75 18.47 -0.32 5.15
C LEU A 75 17.28 0.63 5.22
N LEU A 76 16.04 0.13 5.32
CA LEU A 76 14.83 0.95 5.48
C LEU A 76 14.85 1.77 6.77
N VAL A 77 15.46 1.24 7.84
CA VAL A 77 15.62 1.96 9.12
C VAL A 77 16.82 2.92 9.09
N TRP A 78 17.91 2.51 8.46
CA TRP A 78 19.16 3.27 8.45
C TRP A 78 19.14 4.45 7.46
N LEU A 79 18.61 4.22 6.24
CA LEU A 79 18.65 5.19 5.15
C LEU A 79 17.98 6.53 5.48
N PRO A 80 16.76 6.57 6.08
CA PRO A 80 16.12 7.85 6.44
C PRO A 80 16.88 8.64 7.49
N ARG A 81 17.62 7.93 8.39
CA ARG A 81 18.42 8.59 9.43
C ARG A 81 19.66 9.26 8.84
N ARG A 82 20.27 8.63 7.83
CA ARG A 82 21.53 9.11 7.24
C ARG A 82 21.32 10.04 6.06
N TYR A 83 20.28 9.78 5.26
CA TYR A 83 19.95 10.49 4.03
C TYR A 83 18.43 10.79 3.96
N PRO A 84 17.92 11.75 4.77
CA PRO A 84 16.48 12.01 4.89
C PRO A 84 15.81 12.50 3.59
N ARG A 85 16.60 12.94 2.61
CA ARG A 85 16.08 13.37 1.30
C ARG A 85 15.83 12.21 0.32
N LEU A 86 16.38 11.02 0.58
CA LEU A 86 16.19 9.86 -0.29
C LEU A 86 14.92 9.11 0.09
N PRO A 87 14.08 8.74 -0.90
CA PRO A 87 12.92 7.88 -0.66
C PRO A 87 13.39 6.46 -0.34
N ALA A 88 13.51 6.12 0.96
CA ALA A 88 14.13 4.90 1.43
C ALA A 88 13.51 3.64 0.79
N ALA A 89 12.17 3.53 0.74
CA ALA A 89 11.50 2.37 0.16
C ALA A 89 11.87 2.17 -1.32
N LEU A 90 11.84 3.24 -2.12
CA LEU A 90 12.20 3.17 -3.54
C LEU A 90 13.67 2.78 -3.72
N THR A 91 14.57 3.40 -2.93
CA THR A 91 16.02 3.13 -3.00
C THR A 91 16.33 1.68 -2.64
N VAL A 92 15.71 1.16 -1.58
CA VAL A 92 15.92 -0.23 -1.14
C VAL A 92 15.39 -1.22 -2.18
N VAL A 93 14.16 -1.00 -2.70
CA VAL A 93 13.61 -1.87 -3.75
C VAL A 93 14.47 -1.83 -5.01
N ALA A 94 14.90 -0.65 -5.46
CA ALA A 94 15.77 -0.51 -6.64
C ALA A 94 17.13 -1.20 -6.44
N LEU A 95 17.72 -1.06 -5.25
CA LEU A 95 18.99 -1.72 -4.91
C LEU A 95 18.86 -3.24 -4.99
N PHE A 96 17.86 -3.82 -4.32
CA PHE A 96 17.68 -5.28 -4.32
C PHE A 96 17.21 -5.82 -5.68
N MET A 97 16.46 -5.03 -6.45
CA MET A 97 16.14 -5.36 -7.86
C MET A 97 17.43 -5.47 -8.69
N LEU A 98 18.33 -4.51 -8.59
CA LEU A 98 19.62 -4.54 -9.28
C LEU A 98 20.49 -5.71 -8.82
N LEU A 99 20.59 -5.94 -7.51
CA LEU A 99 21.35 -7.08 -6.97
C LEU A 99 20.75 -8.41 -7.46
N ALA A 100 19.43 -8.55 -7.47
CA ALA A 100 18.78 -9.76 -7.96
C ALA A 100 19.03 -10.01 -9.45
N GLY A 101 18.98 -8.95 -10.27
CA GLY A 101 19.27 -9.06 -11.71
C GLY A 101 20.74 -9.35 -12.00
N LEU A 102 21.67 -8.76 -11.23
CA LEU A 102 23.11 -8.96 -11.44
C LEU A 102 23.60 -10.34 -10.95
N PHE A 103 23.13 -10.78 -9.80
CA PHE A 103 23.58 -12.03 -9.17
C PHE A 103 22.68 -13.22 -9.46
N GLY A 104 21.54 -13.03 -10.14
CA GLY A 104 20.60 -14.10 -10.43
C GLY A 104 20.07 -14.76 -9.15
N LEU A 105 19.56 -13.96 -8.20
CA LEU A 105 19.10 -14.45 -6.88
C LEU A 105 17.97 -15.47 -6.98
N ASP A 106 17.22 -15.48 -8.07
CA ASP A 106 16.22 -16.49 -8.41
C ASP A 106 16.81 -17.91 -8.47
N ARG A 107 18.06 -18.04 -8.97
CA ARG A 107 18.79 -19.32 -9.03
C ARG A 107 19.16 -19.87 -7.65
N PHE A 108 19.21 -19.01 -6.65
CA PHE A 108 19.44 -19.37 -5.26
C PHE A 108 18.14 -19.64 -4.48
N GLY A 109 17.00 -19.79 -5.17
CA GLY A 109 15.71 -20.09 -4.57
C GLY A 109 14.99 -18.87 -3.96
N VAL A 110 15.49 -17.65 -4.20
CA VAL A 110 14.82 -16.43 -3.74
C VAL A 110 13.62 -16.14 -4.65
N ALA A 111 12.43 -16.06 -4.06
CA ALA A 111 11.24 -15.71 -4.81
C ALA A 111 11.31 -14.26 -5.29
N VAL A 112 11.20 -14.07 -6.60
CA VAL A 112 11.11 -12.76 -7.26
C VAL A 112 9.67 -12.47 -7.68
N LEU A 113 9.39 -11.22 -8.05
CA LEU A 113 8.04 -10.79 -8.46
C LEU A 113 7.54 -11.53 -9.70
N GLY A 114 8.45 -11.88 -10.61
CA GLY A 114 8.12 -12.51 -11.88
C GLY A 114 7.64 -11.53 -12.95
N PRO A 115 7.23 -12.03 -14.12
CA PRO A 115 6.88 -11.18 -15.26
C PRO A 115 5.72 -10.24 -14.93
N VAL A 116 5.98 -8.93 -15.07
CA VAL A 116 5.00 -7.86 -14.89
C VAL A 116 4.44 -7.51 -16.27
N PRO A 117 3.11 -7.56 -16.49
CA PRO A 117 2.52 -7.14 -17.74
C PRO A 117 2.90 -5.70 -18.07
N ALA A 118 3.48 -5.49 -19.23
CA ALA A 118 3.82 -4.16 -19.72
C ALA A 118 2.58 -3.51 -20.37
N GLY A 119 2.46 -2.20 -20.22
CA GLY A 119 1.43 -1.42 -20.90
C GLY A 119 0.50 -0.67 -19.97
N ILE A 120 -0.38 0.10 -20.59
CA ILE A 120 -1.42 0.84 -19.87
C ILE A 120 -2.57 -0.13 -19.56
N PRO A 121 -3.16 -0.08 -18.34
CA PRO A 121 -4.30 -0.91 -17.98
C PRO A 121 -5.43 -0.75 -19.00
N GLN A 122 -5.97 -1.88 -19.46
CA GLN A 122 -7.10 -1.86 -20.37
C GLN A 122 -8.37 -1.49 -19.62
N LEU A 123 -9.17 -0.61 -20.23
CA LEU A 123 -10.48 -0.31 -19.68
C LEU A 123 -11.36 -1.55 -19.81
N ALA A 124 -11.86 -2.03 -18.68
CA ALA A 124 -12.80 -3.13 -18.64
C ALA A 124 -13.94 -2.82 -17.68
N TRP A 125 -15.14 -3.22 -18.08
CA TRP A 125 -16.30 -3.16 -17.20
C TRP A 125 -16.49 -4.52 -16.52
N PRO A 126 -16.54 -4.57 -15.19
CA PRO A 126 -16.68 -5.83 -14.49
C PRO A 126 -18.03 -6.50 -14.83
N HIS A 127 -17.95 -7.74 -15.26
CA HIS A 127 -19.14 -8.59 -15.44
C HIS A 127 -19.31 -9.40 -14.16
N SER A 128 -20.37 -9.12 -13.40
CA SER A 128 -20.72 -9.86 -12.19
C SER A 128 -22.21 -10.23 -12.22
N ASN A 129 -22.55 -11.38 -11.64
CA ASN A 129 -23.93 -11.76 -11.45
C ASN A 129 -24.52 -11.06 -10.21
N LEU A 130 -25.85 -11.17 -10.05
CA LEU A 130 -26.59 -10.42 -9.02
C LEU A 130 -26.20 -10.85 -7.59
N GLU A 131 -25.83 -12.10 -7.38
CA GLU A 131 -25.41 -12.63 -6.07
C GLU A 131 -24.02 -12.17 -5.69
N GLU A 132 -23.08 -12.24 -6.61
CA GLU A 132 -21.74 -11.66 -6.45
C GLU A 132 -21.80 -10.17 -6.16
N MET A 133 -22.67 -9.43 -6.85
CA MET A 133 -22.85 -8.01 -6.64
C MET A 133 -23.38 -7.67 -5.23
N LYS A 134 -24.25 -8.50 -4.66
CA LYS A 134 -24.73 -8.32 -3.27
C LYS A 134 -23.61 -8.54 -2.24
N SER A 135 -22.78 -9.57 -2.44
CA SER A 135 -21.61 -9.82 -1.59
C SER A 135 -20.60 -8.69 -1.68
N LEU A 136 -20.21 -8.32 -2.90
CA LEU A 136 -19.29 -7.23 -3.17
C LEU A 136 -19.79 -5.88 -2.64
N LEU A 137 -21.10 -5.61 -2.64
CA LEU A 137 -21.66 -4.37 -2.12
C LEU A 137 -21.40 -4.21 -0.62
N ARG A 138 -21.51 -5.30 0.15
CA ARG A 138 -21.24 -5.28 1.60
C ARG A 138 -19.77 -4.92 1.88
N ASP A 139 -18.86 -5.58 1.19
CA ASP A 139 -17.42 -5.37 1.36
C ASP A 139 -17.02 -3.98 0.85
N ALA A 140 -17.58 -3.56 -0.28
CA ALA A 140 -17.36 -2.22 -0.84
C ALA A 140 -17.86 -1.10 0.08
N LEU A 141 -18.97 -1.28 0.80
CA LEU A 141 -19.44 -0.31 1.78
C LEU A 141 -18.47 -0.18 2.96
N GLY A 142 -17.92 -1.29 3.44
CA GLY A 142 -16.89 -1.29 4.47
C GLY A 142 -15.62 -0.53 4.03
N ILE A 143 -15.07 -0.90 2.88
CA ILE A 143 -13.89 -0.26 2.29
C ILE A 143 -14.15 1.23 2.03
N ALA A 144 -15.28 1.58 1.43
CA ALA A 144 -15.64 2.96 1.13
C ALA A 144 -15.74 3.83 2.40
N THR A 145 -16.32 3.28 3.47
CA THR A 145 -16.48 4.00 4.75
C THR A 145 -15.13 4.27 5.38
N VAL A 146 -14.27 3.25 5.48
CA VAL A 146 -12.94 3.38 6.08
C VAL A 146 -12.05 4.31 5.25
N SER A 147 -12.03 4.12 3.93
CA SER A 147 -11.26 4.96 3.00
C SER A 147 -11.68 6.42 3.08
N PHE A 148 -12.99 6.69 3.13
CA PHE A 148 -13.49 8.05 3.26
C PHE A 148 -13.13 8.67 4.61
N CYS A 149 -13.28 7.93 5.71
CA CYS A 149 -12.94 8.44 7.05
C CYS A 149 -11.45 8.75 7.17
N SER A 150 -10.58 7.87 6.67
CA SER A 150 -9.13 8.09 6.63
C SER A 150 -8.77 9.33 5.78
N ALA A 151 -9.29 9.40 4.55
CA ALA A 151 -9.05 10.54 3.66
C ALA A 151 -9.55 11.87 4.27
N MET A 152 -10.71 11.84 4.95
CA MET A 152 -11.29 13.03 5.58
C MET A 152 -10.49 13.50 6.80
N LEU A 153 -9.95 12.57 7.60
CA LEU A 153 -9.07 12.92 8.71
C LEU A 153 -7.80 13.60 8.21
N THR A 154 -7.15 13.02 7.20
CA THR A 154 -5.99 13.62 6.53
C THR A 154 -6.34 15.01 6.02
N ALA A 155 -7.40 15.14 5.24
CA ALA A 155 -7.82 16.41 4.66
C ALA A 155 -8.08 17.48 5.73
N ARG A 156 -8.81 17.14 6.80
CA ARG A 156 -9.09 18.08 7.92
C ARG A 156 -7.83 18.48 8.68
N SER A 157 -6.89 17.55 8.88
CA SER A 157 -5.63 17.83 9.57
C SER A 157 -4.81 18.87 8.81
N PHE A 158 -4.65 18.72 7.50
CA PHE A 158 -3.92 19.67 6.65
C PHE A 158 -4.70 20.97 6.42
N ALA A 159 -6.03 20.91 6.31
CA ALA A 159 -6.88 22.10 6.23
C ALA A 159 -6.76 22.97 7.49
N ALA A 160 -6.77 22.37 8.67
CA ALA A 160 -6.57 23.08 9.93
C ALA A 160 -5.17 23.73 10.02
N ARG A 161 -4.14 23.03 9.53
CA ARG A 161 -2.76 23.55 9.50
C ARG A 161 -2.62 24.77 8.58
N HIS A 162 -3.30 24.77 7.45
CA HIS A 162 -3.18 25.82 6.42
C HIS A 162 -4.33 26.82 6.41
N GLY A 163 -5.29 26.70 7.33
CA GLY A 163 -6.35 27.69 7.52
C GLY A 163 -7.41 27.72 6.41
N TYR A 164 -7.67 26.58 5.72
CA TYR A 164 -8.76 26.49 4.73
C TYR A 164 -9.86 25.53 5.16
N ALA A 165 -11.05 25.70 4.59
CA ALA A 165 -12.19 24.81 4.85
C ALA A 165 -12.32 23.76 3.74
N ILE A 166 -12.76 22.56 4.14
CA ILE A 166 -13.08 21.46 3.21
C ILE A 166 -14.56 21.12 3.26
N ASN A 167 -15.10 20.74 2.12
CA ASN A 167 -16.47 20.28 2.00
C ASN A 167 -16.46 18.74 1.92
N ALA A 168 -16.90 18.09 3.00
CA ALA A 168 -16.92 16.63 3.11
C ALA A 168 -17.69 15.93 1.99
N ASN A 169 -18.76 16.54 1.47
CA ASN A 169 -19.54 15.95 0.38
C ASN A 169 -18.78 16.01 -0.96
N HIS A 170 -18.05 17.08 -1.22
CA HIS A 170 -17.19 17.20 -2.41
C HIS A 170 -16.04 16.19 -2.35
N GLU A 171 -15.37 16.05 -1.21
CA GLU A 171 -14.32 15.04 -1.00
C GLU A 171 -14.87 13.62 -1.22
N PHE A 172 -16.06 13.32 -0.69
CA PHE A 172 -16.70 12.04 -0.90
C PHE A 172 -17.00 11.77 -2.38
N LEU A 173 -17.48 12.77 -3.09
CA LEU A 173 -17.77 12.68 -4.51
C LEU A 173 -16.47 12.47 -5.32
N ALA A 174 -15.44 13.26 -5.02
CA ALA A 174 -14.14 13.15 -5.69
C ALA A 174 -13.50 11.76 -5.48
N LEU A 175 -13.52 11.26 -4.24
CA LEU A 175 -13.04 9.90 -3.92
C LEU A 175 -13.85 8.83 -4.66
N GLY A 176 -15.16 9.00 -4.76
CA GLY A 176 -16.05 8.10 -5.50
C GLY A 176 -15.74 8.05 -7.00
N VAL A 177 -15.59 9.21 -7.64
CA VAL A 177 -15.23 9.31 -9.07
C VAL A 177 -13.85 8.71 -9.33
N SER A 178 -12.88 8.99 -8.45
CA SER A 178 -11.52 8.41 -8.55
C SER A 178 -11.54 6.89 -8.44
N ASN A 179 -12.35 6.34 -7.53
CA ASN A 179 -12.50 4.88 -7.40
C ASN A 179 -13.24 4.24 -8.58
N LEU A 180 -14.21 4.91 -9.17
CA LEU A 180 -14.84 4.45 -10.42
C LEU A 180 -13.84 4.40 -11.56
N ALA A 181 -13.01 5.43 -11.71
CA ALA A 181 -11.92 5.45 -12.71
C ALA A 181 -10.89 4.35 -12.46
N ALA A 182 -10.49 4.14 -11.20
CA ALA A 182 -9.57 3.07 -10.83
C ALA A 182 -10.16 1.68 -11.15
N GLY A 183 -11.43 1.44 -10.79
CA GLY A 183 -12.12 0.18 -11.09
C GLY A 183 -12.27 -0.08 -12.59
N ALA A 184 -12.64 0.94 -13.39
CA ALA A 184 -12.70 0.84 -14.83
C ALA A 184 -11.34 0.54 -15.48
N SER A 185 -10.25 0.96 -14.84
CA SER A 185 -8.87 0.66 -15.23
C SER A 185 -8.34 -0.65 -14.63
N GLN A 186 -9.20 -1.50 -14.08
CA GLN A 186 -8.84 -2.76 -13.42
C GLN A 186 -7.91 -2.57 -12.20
N GLY A 187 -7.90 -1.37 -11.59
CA GLY A 187 -7.18 -1.06 -10.38
C GLY A 187 -7.98 -1.45 -9.13
N PHE A 188 -7.32 -1.41 -8.00
CA PHE A 188 -7.96 -1.63 -6.68
C PHE A 188 -8.40 -0.31 -6.05
N ALA A 189 -9.16 -0.40 -4.95
CA ALA A 189 -9.69 0.76 -4.24
C ALA A 189 -8.58 1.69 -3.76
N ILE A 190 -8.78 2.99 -3.96
CA ILE A 190 -7.84 4.05 -3.58
C ILE A 190 -8.39 4.92 -2.48
N SER A 191 -7.50 5.48 -1.66
CA SER A 191 -7.82 6.41 -0.57
C SER A 191 -6.75 7.48 -0.41
N GLY A 192 -7.04 8.49 0.39
CA GLY A 192 -6.03 9.43 0.88
C GLY A 192 -4.98 8.74 1.76
N ALA A 193 -3.75 9.25 1.76
CA ALA A 193 -2.67 8.73 2.56
C ALA A 193 -1.92 9.86 3.27
N ASP A 194 -1.91 9.83 4.60
CA ASP A 194 -1.29 10.84 5.46
C ASP A 194 0.18 11.07 5.11
N SER A 195 0.97 9.99 5.00
CA SER A 195 2.40 10.07 4.74
C SER A 195 2.73 10.71 3.40
N ARG A 196 1.99 10.36 2.34
CA ARG A 196 2.20 10.95 1.01
C ARG A 196 1.78 12.41 0.98
N THR A 197 0.67 12.75 1.64
CA THR A 197 0.22 14.13 1.78
C THR A 197 1.21 14.96 2.57
N ALA A 198 1.76 14.43 3.67
CA ALA A 198 2.79 15.09 4.47
C ALA A 198 4.06 15.38 3.66
N VAL A 199 4.53 14.40 2.86
CA VAL A 199 5.70 14.61 1.99
C VAL A 199 5.42 15.71 0.95
N ASN A 200 4.25 15.68 0.30
CA ASN A 200 3.86 16.69 -0.65
C ASN A 200 3.79 18.10 -0.02
N ASP A 201 3.26 18.19 1.20
CA ASP A 201 3.19 19.43 1.97
C ASP A 201 4.59 19.97 2.34
N MET A 202 5.48 19.09 2.83
CA MET A 202 6.86 19.46 3.19
C MET A 202 7.68 19.98 2.01
N VAL A 203 7.47 19.46 0.80
CA VAL A 203 8.16 19.96 -0.40
C VAL A 203 7.45 21.15 -1.05
N GLY A 204 6.38 21.66 -0.45
CA GLY A 204 5.67 22.86 -0.89
C GLY A 204 4.73 22.65 -2.06
N GLY A 205 4.22 21.44 -2.26
CA GLY A 205 3.22 21.12 -3.29
C GLY A 205 1.88 21.82 -3.00
N LYS A 206 1.47 22.74 -3.87
CA LYS A 206 0.25 23.57 -3.70
C LYS A 206 -0.80 23.35 -4.78
N SER A 207 -0.59 22.42 -5.69
CA SER A 207 -1.44 22.27 -6.87
C SER A 207 -1.74 20.79 -7.16
N GLN A 208 -2.89 20.53 -7.76
CA GLN A 208 -3.29 19.18 -8.24
C GLN A 208 -2.40 18.65 -9.39
N LEU A 209 -1.58 19.51 -10.00
CA LEU A 209 -0.59 19.10 -11.00
C LEU A 209 0.38 18.05 -10.47
N VAL A 210 0.68 18.06 -9.17
CA VAL A 210 1.54 17.02 -8.54
C VAL A 210 0.96 15.63 -8.77
N GLY A 211 -0.35 15.44 -8.63
CA GLY A 211 -1.03 14.17 -8.87
C GLY A 211 -0.97 13.74 -10.34
N ILE A 212 -1.15 14.67 -11.27
CA ILE A 212 -1.07 14.42 -12.71
C ILE A 212 0.35 14.01 -13.10
N ILE A 213 1.37 14.74 -12.64
CA ILE A 213 2.77 14.42 -12.91
C ILE A 213 3.14 13.06 -12.32
N ALA A 214 2.70 12.76 -11.08
CA ALA A 214 2.92 11.47 -10.46
C ALA A 214 2.28 10.32 -11.26
N ALA A 215 1.05 10.51 -11.76
CA ALA A 215 0.38 9.54 -12.61
C ALA A 215 1.13 9.31 -13.94
N LEU A 216 1.62 10.37 -14.58
CA LEU A 216 2.41 10.27 -15.80
C LEU A 216 3.74 9.55 -15.57
N VAL A 217 4.44 9.84 -14.46
CA VAL A 217 5.69 9.14 -14.11
C VAL A 217 5.43 7.65 -13.86
N ILE A 218 4.35 7.31 -13.14
CA ILE A 218 3.97 5.91 -12.90
C ILE A 218 3.63 5.21 -14.22
N ALA A 219 2.86 5.86 -15.10
CA ALA A 219 2.54 5.31 -16.42
C ALA A 219 3.81 5.07 -17.27
N LEU A 220 4.76 6.01 -17.26
CA LEU A 220 6.03 5.86 -17.92
C LEU A 220 6.85 4.70 -17.34
N CYS A 221 6.86 4.56 -16.03
CA CYS A 221 7.51 3.43 -15.35
C CYS A 221 6.90 2.08 -15.78
N LEU A 222 5.58 2.00 -15.86
CA LEU A 222 4.87 0.78 -16.31
C LEU A 222 5.12 0.45 -17.79
N LEU A 223 5.44 1.45 -18.61
CA LEU A 223 5.77 1.23 -20.02
C LEU A 223 7.22 0.80 -20.23
N LEU A 224 8.16 1.36 -19.46
CA LEU A 224 9.60 1.22 -19.73
C LEU A 224 10.33 0.29 -18.75
N PHE A 225 9.85 0.15 -17.51
CA PHE A 225 10.59 -0.49 -16.42
C PHE A 225 9.98 -1.81 -15.93
N THR A 226 9.01 -2.38 -16.64
CA THR A 226 8.36 -3.65 -16.23
C THR A 226 9.32 -4.83 -16.26
N VAL A 227 10.25 -4.87 -17.22
CA VAL A 227 11.24 -5.96 -17.32
C VAL A 227 12.17 -6.00 -16.10
N PRO A 228 12.83 -4.91 -15.68
CA PRO A 228 13.58 -4.90 -14.43
C PRO A 228 12.75 -5.23 -13.19
N MET A 229 11.49 -4.79 -13.14
CA MET A 229 10.59 -5.06 -12.01
C MET A 229 10.37 -6.56 -11.75
N ALA A 230 10.48 -7.39 -12.78
CA ALA A 230 10.35 -8.84 -12.64
C ALA A 230 11.39 -9.43 -11.67
N TRP A 231 12.55 -8.80 -11.52
CA TRP A 231 13.63 -9.26 -10.64
C TRP A 231 13.53 -8.75 -9.20
N ILE A 232 12.47 -7.99 -8.85
CA ILE A 232 12.32 -7.51 -7.47
C ILE A 232 12.13 -8.71 -6.53
N PRO A 233 13.02 -8.90 -5.51
CA PRO A 233 12.84 -9.96 -4.53
C PRO A 233 11.60 -9.71 -3.68
N GLN A 234 10.77 -10.72 -3.51
CA GLN A 234 9.56 -10.61 -2.67
C GLN A 234 9.91 -10.29 -1.21
N ALA A 235 11.07 -10.72 -0.74
CA ALA A 235 11.58 -10.38 0.59
C ALA A 235 11.80 -8.87 0.78
N ALA A 236 12.31 -8.17 -0.23
CA ALA A 236 12.48 -6.71 -0.17
C ALA A 236 11.14 -5.98 -0.15
N LEU A 237 10.16 -6.43 -0.94
CA LEU A 237 8.78 -5.91 -0.89
C LEU A 237 8.12 -6.20 0.47
N GLY A 238 8.31 -7.41 1.00
CA GLY A 238 7.85 -7.79 2.33
C GLY A 238 8.42 -6.87 3.41
N ALA A 239 9.72 -6.57 3.35
CA ALA A 239 10.37 -5.64 4.27
C ALA A 239 9.77 -4.23 4.22
N VAL A 240 9.48 -3.70 3.02
CA VAL A 240 8.82 -2.39 2.86
C VAL A 240 7.43 -2.41 3.50
N LEU A 241 6.65 -3.48 3.28
CA LEU A 241 5.31 -3.60 3.84
C LEU A 241 5.32 -3.84 5.35
N LEU A 242 6.34 -4.54 5.89
CA LEU A 242 6.56 -4.65 7.34
C LEU A 242 6.80 -3.27 7.98
N MET A 243 7.65 -2.44 7.36
CA MET A 243 7.87 -1.07 7.82
C MET A 243 6.61 -0.21 7.72
N ALA A 244 5.82 -0.38 6.65
CA ALA A 244 4.54 0.31 6.52
C ALA A 244 3.54 -0.13 7.60
N GLY A 245 3.44 -1.44 7.88
CA GLY A 245 2.62 -1.98 8.96
C GLY A 245 3.04 -1.47 10.33
N TRP A 246 4.35 -1.43 10.59
CA TRP A 246 4.90 -0.84 11.83
C TRP A 246 4.54 0.63 11.97
N GLY A 247 4.56 1.40 10.88
CA GLY A 247 4.16 2.82 10.88
C GLY A 247 2.67 3.08 11.09
N LEU A 248 1.81 2.04 11.05
CA LEU A 248 0.39 2.13 11.38
C LEU A 248 0.11 1.90 12.87
N ILE A 249 1.06 1.33 13.59
CA ILE A 249 0.95 1.04 15.02
C ILE A 249 1.37 2.30 15.78
N ASP A 250 0.40 2.90 16.51
CA ASP A 250 0.58 4.12 17.31
C ASP A 250 0.66 3.78 18.80
#